data_8e403f47b5e47452944f4b02d7b2f69e
#
_entry.id   8e403f47b5e47452944f4b02d7b2f69e
#
_cell.length_a   1.000
_cell.length_b   1.000
_cell.length_c   1.000
_cell.angle_alpha   90.00
_cell.angle_beta   90.00
_cell.angle_gamma   90.00
#
_symmetry.space_group_name_H-M   'P 1'
#
loop_
_entity.id
_entity.type
_entity.pdbx_description
1 polymer ?
#
loop_
_entity_poly.entity_id
_entity_poly.type
_entity_poly.pdbx_seq_one_letter_code
_entity_poly.pdbx_strand_id
1 'polypeptide(L)'
;MLLNWQTFTIHKRVPLTISRGTTSENTNIWLQISEENIEGWGEASPFDITSEEKKPDKILQELNSIAPLLQSCHPCQRQEIEKILWQNQISSATRAAIDTALHDWLGKKANLPLWQIFGLDRSLIPPVSVTIGLNSPENVQKRLLDWLEIGDFSLLKVKLGSPDGIEADQAIILAIKEIVPHLPLTVDANGGWKLSDAVKMCQWLKEKGVIYVEQPLSVGQERDLIDLYQKSPLPIFVDESCFSSQDIPKLADRVHGINIKLMKAGGLAEVQRMIHVAQACR
;
A
#
# COMPACT_ATOMS: atom_id res chain seq x y z
N MET A 1 -18.25 16.84 -16.70
CA MET A 1 -17.99 17.02 -15.26
C MET A 1 -16.92 18.10 -15.01
N LEU A 2 -16.97 18.78 -13.88
CA LEU A 2 -15.96 19.76 -13.47
C LEU A 2 -15.00 19.09 -12.46
N LEU A 3 -13.70 19.45 -12.55
CA LEU A 3 -12.66 18.99 -11.64
C LEU A 3 -12.05 20.18 -10.92
N ASN A 4 -11.96 20.09 -9.59
CA ASN A 4 -11.26 21.06 -8.73
C ASN A 4 -10.29 20.30 -7.83
N TRP A 5 -9.14 20.88 -7.50
CA TRP A 5 -8.15 20.24 -6.62
C TRP A 5 -7.36 21.26 -5.81
N GLN A 6 -6.85 20.79 -4.69
CA GLN A 6 -6.03 21.60 -3.79
C GLN A 6 -5.01 20.71 -3.08
N THR A 7 -3.81 21.25 -2.86
CA THR A 7 -2.78 20.61 -2.04
C THR A 7 -3.04 20.81 -0.56
N PHE A 8 -2.66 19.82 0.25
CA PHE A 8 -2.60 19.93 1.70
C PHE A 8 -1.46 19.07 2.25
N THR A 9 -0.87 19.49 3.36
CA THR A 9 0.25 18.79 3.99
C THR A 9 -0.20 18.11 5.27
N ILE A 10 0.13 16.83 5.39
CA ILE A 10 -0.09 16.01 6.59
C ILE A 10 1.25 15.83 7.30
N HIS A 11 1.32 16.27 8.55
CA HIS A 11 2.46 16.02 9.43
C HIS A 11 2.20 14.76 10.26
N LYS A 12 3.11 13.81 10.22
CA LYS A 12 3.02 12.60 11.03
C LYS A 12 3.36 12.92 12.48
N ARG A 13 2.54 12.49 13.42
CA ARG A 13 2.84 12.61 14.84
C ARG A 13 4.18 11.98 15.22
N VAL A 14 4.54 10.88 14.57
CA VAL A 14 5.85 10.22 14.68
C VAL A 14 6.35 9.91 13.27
N PRO A 15 7.57 10.33 12.91
CA PRO A 15 8.18 9.99 11.63
C PRO A 15 8.23 8.47 11.43
N LEU A 16 8.06 8.01 10.20
CA LEU A 16 8.16 6.60 9.84
C LEU A 16 9.45 6.33 9.07
N THR A 17 10.29 5.46 9.62
CA THR A 17 11.52 4.99 8.99
C THR A 17 11.31 3.59 8.40
N ILE A 18 11.73 3.40 7.16
CA ILE A 18 11.81 2.13 6.43
C ILE A 18 13.21 1.97 5.85
N SER A 19 13.51 0.83 5.21
CA SER A 19 14.80 0.56 4.57
C SER A 19 15.28 1.65 3.59
N ARG A 20 14.35 2.42 3.00
CA ARG A 20 14.61 3.47 2.00
C ARG A 20 14.61 4.90 2.55
N GLY A 21 14.48 5.11 3.86
CA GLY A 21 14.54 6.45 4.47
C GLY A 21 13.40 6.75 5.44
N THR A 22 13.39 7.99 5.94
CA THR A 22 12.44 8.48 6.94
C THR A 22 11.51 9.53 6.33
N THR A 23 10.22 9.43 6.61
CA THR A 23 9.20 10.39 6.18
C THR A 23 8.47 10.96 7.39
N SER A 24 8.49 12.30 7.55
CA SER A 24 7.80 13.03 8.63
C SER A 24 6.52 13.72 8.16
N GLU A 25 6.43 14.05 6.87
CA GLU A 25 5.27 14.73 6.27
C GLU A 25 4.99 14.23 4.86
N ASN A 26 3.76 14.43 4.39
CA ASN A 26 3.38 14.19 3.01
C ASN A 26 2.51 15.36 2.55
N THR A 27 2.79 15.91 1.35
CA THR A 27 1.89 16.84 0.67
C THR A 27 1.04 16.06 -0.32
N ASN A 28 -0.25 15.96 -0.02
CA ASN A 28 -1.24 15.27 -0.82
C ASN A 28 -2.11 16.29 -1.60
N ILE A 29 -2.89 15.80 -2.53
CA ILE A 29 -3.87 16.57 -3.28
C ILE A 29 -5.24 15.93 -3.06
N TRP A 30 -6.22 16.69 -2.57
CA TRP A 30 -7.59 16.27 -2.72
C TRP A 30 -8.15 16.72 -4.07
N LEU A 31 -9.02 15.92 -4.63
CA LEU A 31 -9.71 16.13 -5.89
C LEU A 31 -11.21 16.09 -5.66
N GLN A 32 -11.92 17.08 -6.18
CA GLN A 32 -13.37 17.11 -6.25
C GLN A 32 -13.81 17.01 -7.71
N ILE A 33 -14.74 16.14 -8.01
CA ILE A 33 -15.51 16.17 -9.25
C ILE A 33 -16.92 16.65 -8.95
N SER A 34 -17.52 17.43 -9.87
CA SER A 34 -18.89 17.93 -9.74
C SER A 34 -19.66 17.66 -11.03
N GLU A 35 -20.81 17.01 -10.89
CA GLU A 35 -21.76 16.74 -11.97
C GLU A 35 -23.16 16.56 -11.37
N GLU A 36 -24.22 17.07 -12.04
CA GLU A 36 -25.62 16.94 -11.61
C GLU A 36 -25.88 17.39 -10.14
N ASN A 37 -25.20 18.44 -9.67
CA ASN A 37 -25.23 18.90 -8.27
C ASN A 37 -24.76 17.87 -7.23
N ILE A 38 -23.99 16.89 -7.64
CA ILE A 38 -23.37 15.89 -6.76
C ILE A 38 -21.86 16.09 -6.84
N GLU A 39 -21.20 16.04 -5.69
CA GLU A 39 -19.75 16.10 -5.55
C GLU A 39 -19.18 14.74 -5.20
N GLY A 40 -18.19 14.31 -5.94
CA GLY A 40 -17.37 13.13 -5.62
C GLY A 40 -15.97 13.55 -5.20
N TRP A 41 -15.43 12.91 -4.17
CA TRP A 41 -14.15 13.27 -3.56
C TRP A 41 -13.12 12.15 -3.69
N GLY A 42 -11.89 12.52 -4.03
CA GLY A 42 -10.73 11.62 -4.10
C GLY A 42 -9.48 12.29 -3.56
N GLU A 43 -8.48 11.49 -3.28
CA GLU A 43 -7.18 11.96 -2.79
C GLU A 43 -6.07 11.31 -3.59
N ALA A 44 -5.02 12.09 -3.93
CA ALA A 44 -3.76 11.59 -4.43
C ALA A 44 -2.66 11.86 -3.41
N SER A 45 -1.90 10.82 -3.09
CA SER A 45 -0.63 10.94 -2.38
C SER A 45 0.50 10.62 -3.35
N PRO A 46 1.55 11.46 -3.47
CA PRO A 46 2.68 11.17 -4.33
C PRO A 46 3.26 9.79 -4.00
N PHE A 47 3.26 8.90 -4.98
CA PHE A 47 3.74 7.55 -4.86
C PHE A 47 4.72 7.25 -5.99
N ASP A 48 5.98 7.10 -5.63
CA ASP A 48 7.04 6.65 -6.52
C ASP A 48 7.99 5.76 -5.72
N ILE A 49 8.33 4.59 -6.25
CA ILE A 49 9.31 3.68 -5.65
C ILE A 49 10.73 3.94 -6.17
N THR A 50 10.86 4.71 -7.25
CA THR A 50 12.12 4.96 -7.95
C THR A 50 12.73 6.31 -7.60
N SER A 51 11.94 7.28 -7.10
CA SER A 51 12.41 8.62 -6.75
C SER A 51 12.32 8.87 -5.25
N GLU A 52 13.36 9.53 -4.72
CA GLU A 52 13.37 10.00 -3.34
C GLU A 52 12.44 11.21 -3.13
N GLU A 53 12.10 11.93 -4.22
CA GLU A 53 11.28 13.14 -4.15
C GLU A 53 9.80 12.85 -4.42
N LYS A 54 9.05 12.64 -3.36
CA LYS A 54 7.58 12.52 -3.40
C LYS A 54 6.93 13.89 -3.44
N LYS A 55 7.06 14.60 -4.57
CA LYS A 55 6.48 15.93 -4.75
C LYS A 55 5.12 15.88 -5.44
N PRO A 56 4.19 16.77 -5.08
CA PRO A 56 2.87 16.85 -5.69
C PRO A 56 2.89 17.40 -7.12
N ASP A 57 4.00 18.02 -7.56
CA ASP A 57 4.09 18.77 -8.83
C ASP A 57 3.69 17.94 -10.04
N LYS A 58 4.12 16.68 -10.11
CA LYS A 58 3.75 15.78 -11.21
C LYS A 58 2.23 15.57 -11.25
N ILE A 59 1.60 15.34 -10.11
CA ILE A 59 0.16 15.12 -10.01
C ILE A 59 -0.59 16.40 -10.42
N LEU A 60 -0.11 17.58 -9.99
CA LEU A 60 -0.70 18.87 -10.39
C LEU A 60 -0.59 19.11 -11.90
N GLN A 61 0.56 18.80 -12.51
CA GLN A 61 0.73 18.90 -13.97
C GLN A 61 -0.21 17.94 -14.70
N GLU A 62 -0.32 16.70 -14.24
CA GLU A 62 -1.22 15.70 -14.81
C GLU A 62 -2.69 16.12 -14.70
N LEU A 63 -3.13 16.63 -13.53
CA LEU A 63 -4.49 17.13 -13.35
C LEU A 63 -4.79 18.32 -14.28
N ASN A 64 -3.86 19.29 -14.39
CA ASN A 64 -4.00 20.42 -15.32
C ASN A 64 -4.15 19.97 -16.78
N SER A 65 -3.41 18.93 -17.19
CA SER A 65 -3.42 18.44 -18.56
C SER A 65 -4.66 17.61 -18.89
N ILE A 66 -5.16 16.81 -17.90
CA ILE A 66 -6.23 15.86 -18.15
C ILE A 66 -7.63 16.44 -17.92
N ALA A 67 -7.77 17.43 -17.01
CA ALA A 67 -9.06 18.00 -16.68
C ALA A 67 -9.86 18.50 -17.90
N PRO A 68 -9.26 19.20 -18.89
CA PRO A 68 -10.02 19.64 -20.08
C PRO A 68 -10.59 18.46 -20.89
N LEU A 69 -9.86 17.33 -20.95
CA LEU A 69 -10.29 16.14 -21.70
C LEU A 69 -11.47 15.45 -20.99
N LEU A 70 -11.54 15.54 -19.66
CA LEU A 70 -12.59 14.92 -18.85
C LEU A 70 -13.86 15.78 -18.74
N GLN A 71 -13.83 17.07 -19.13
CA GLN A 71 -15.00 17.95 -19.06
C GLN A 71 -16.20 17.43 -19.88
N SER A 72 -15.95 16.79 -21.02
CA SER A 72 -16.99 16.20 -21.87
C SER A 72 -17.49 14.84 -21.37
N CYS A 73 -16.85 14.24 -20.37
CA CYS A 73 -17.24 12.93 -19.84
C CYS A 73 -18.24 13.09 -18.70
N HIS A 74 -19.16 12.13 -18.61
CA HIS A 74 -20.02 11.95 -17.46
C HIS A 74 -19.38 10.97 -16.45
N PRO A 75 -19.50 11.16 -15.11
CA PRO A 75 -18.87 10.27 -14.13
C PRO A 75 -19.21 8.78 -14.27
N CYS A 76 -20.36 8.43 -14.86
CA CYS A 76 -20.72 7.03 -15.17
C CYS A 76 -19.92 6.42 -16.32
N GLN A 77 -19.24 7.20 -17.15
CA GLN A 77 -18.45 6.72 -18.29
C GLN A 77 -17.06 6.26 -17.88
N ARG A 78 -16.97 5.50 -16.78
CA ARG A 78 -15.70 5.13 -16.14
C ARG A 78 -14.72 4.44 -17.07
N GLN A 79 -15.20 3.56 -17.98
CA GLN A 79 -14.34 2.87 -18.95
C GLN A 79 -13.69 3.85 -19.95
N GLU A 80 -14.45 4.83 -20.43
CA GLU A 80 -13.91 5.84 -21.34
C GLU A 80 -12.93 6.77 -20.61
N ILE A 81 -13.26 7.19 -19.40
CA ILE A 81 -12.35 7.97 -18.56
C ILE A 81 -11.05 7.20 -18.30
N GLU A 82 -11.12 5.93 -17.92
CA GLU A 82 -9.95 5.07 -17.71
C GLU A 82 -9.08 5.01 -18.97
N LYS A 83 -9.69 4.81 -20.15
CA LYS A 83 -8.99 4.80 -21.42
C LYS A 83 -8.28 6.11 -21.72
N ILE A 84 -8.94 7.26 -21.49
CA ILE A 84 -8.32 8.59 -21.63
C ILE A 84 -7.12 8.72 -20.71
N LEU A 85 -7.24 8.31 -19.43
CA LEU A 85 -6.14 8.37 -18.45
C LEU A 85 -4.94 7.52 -18.88
N TRP A 86 -5.17 6.30 -19.39
CA TRP A 86 -4.11 5.42 -19.88
C TRP A 86 -3.44 5.96 -21.16
N GLN A 87 -4.21 6.46 -22.10
CA GLN A 87 -3.67 7.04 -23.36
C GLN A 87 -2.78 8.27 -23.10
N ASN A 88 -3.08 9.02 -22.06
CA ASN A 88 -2.28 10.18 -21.64
C ASN A 88 -1.20 9.84 -20.59
N GLN A 89 -0.95 8.56 -20.33
CA GLN A 89 0.11 8.07 -19.42
C GLN A 89 0.03 8.69 -18.01
N ILE A 90 -1.18 8.95 -17.53
CA ILE A 90 -1.42 9.52 -16.21
C ILE A 90 -0.93 8.55 -15.12
N SER A 91 -0.19 9.05 -14.15
CA SER A 91 0.39 8.27 -13.05
C SER A 91 -0.69 7.57 -12.20
N SER A 92 -0.31 6.49 -11.53
CA SER A 92 -1.24 5.73 -10.69
C SER A 92 -1.84 6.56 -9.57
N ALA A 93 -1.08 7.47 -8.95
CA ALA A 93 -1.59 8.33 -7.88
C ALA A 93 -2.69 9.28 -8.39
N THR A 94 -2.49 9.90 -9.55
CA THR A 94 -3.52 10.78 -10.17
C THR A 94 -4.73 9.97 -10.61
N ARG A 95 -4.53 8.77 -11.20
CA ARG A 95 -5.64 7.87 -11.54
C ARG A 95 -6.44 7.46 -10.31
N ALA A 96 -5.74 7.17 -9.19
CA ALA A 96 -6.41 6.79 -7.93
C ALA A 96 -7.32 7.91 -7.41
N ALA A 97 -6.87 9.17 -7.44
CA ALA A 97 -7.71 10.30 -7.03
C ALA A 97 -8.96 10.43 -7.93
N ILE A 98 -8.79 10.35 -9.23
CA ILE A 98 -9.91 10.45 -10.18
C ILE A 98 -10.88 9.27 -9.99
N ASP A 99 -10.37 8.04 -9.95
CA ASP A 99 -11.19 6.85 -9.82
C ASP A 99 -11.95 6.80 -8.48
N THR A 100 -11.32 7.19 -7.38
CA THR A 100 -12.00 7.27 -6.07
C THR A 100 -13.08 8.35 -6.06
N ALA A 101 -12.83 9.53 -6.67
CA ALA A 101 -13.83 10.56 -6.81
C ALA A 101 -15.04 10.12 -7.66
N LEU A 102 -14.81 9.39 -8.75
CA LEU A 102 -15.88 8.82 -9.59
C LEU A 102 -16.72 7.80 -8.81
N HIS A 103 -16.09 6.98 -7.98
CA HIS A 103 -16.81 6.01 -7.14
C HIS A 103 -17.60 6.68 -6.02
N ASP A 104 -17.04 7.71 -5.38
CA ASP A 104 -17.74 8.49 -4.36
C ASP A 104 -18.97 9.20 -4.96
N TRP A 105 -18.80 9.81 -6.15
CA TRP A 105 -19.92 10.39 -6.89
C TRP A 105 -21.01 9.35 -7.19
N LEU A 106 -20.62 8.16 -7.67
CA LEU A 106 -21.55 7.07 -7.98
C LEU A 106 -22.32 6.61 -6.73
N GLY A 107 -21.63 6.43 -5.61
CA GLY A 107 -22.24 6.06 -4.34
C GLY A 107 -23.31 7.07 -3.90
N LYS A 108 -22.98 8.36 -3.96
CA LYS A 108 -23.91 9.46 -3.64
C LYS A 108 -25.07 9.52 -4.62
N LYS A 109 -24.82 9.34 -5.93
CA LYS A 109 -25.86 9.28 -6.97
C LYS A 109 -26.85 8.13 -6.76
N ALA A 110 -26.33 6.96 -6.39
CA ALA A 110 -27.12 5.78 -6.09
C ALA A 110 -27.77 5.81 -4.70
N ASN A 111 -27.38 6.76 -3.84
CA ASN A 111 -27.75 6.80 -2.43
C ASN A 111 -27.41 5.50 -1.67
N LEU A 112 -26.26 4.91 -2.00
CA LEU A 112 -25.75 3.67 -1.43
C LEU A 112 -24.27 3.82 -1.07
N PRO A 113 -23.82 3.29 0.07
CA PRO A 113 -22.39 3.22 0.37
C PRO A 113 -21.70 2.22 -0.58
N LEU A 114 -20.41 2.47 -0.90
CA LEU A 114 -19.67 1.67 -1.88
C LEU A 114 -19.61 0.18 -1.53
N TRP A 115 -19.53 -0.17 -0.25
CA TRP A 115 -19.52 -1.58 0.14
C TRP A 115 -20.79 -2.34 -0.28
N GLN A 116 -21.96 -1.67 -0.27
CA GLN A 116 -23.21 -2.26 -0.79
C GLN A 116 -23.20 -2.36 -2.31
N ILE A 117 -22.69 -1.32 -3.02
CA ILE A 117 -22.54 -1.35 -4.48
C ILE A 117 -21.63 -2.52 -4.90
N PHE A 118 -20.59 -2.81 -4.11
CA PHE A 118 -19.67 -3.92 -4.36
C PHE A 118 -20.14 -5.27 -3.82
N GLY A 119 -21.31 -5.32 -3.13
CA GLY A 119 -21.83 -6.55 -2.54
C GLY A 119 -20.99 -7.13 -1.41
N LEU A 120 -20.30 -6.27 -0.65
CA LEU A 120 -19.40 -6.69 0.43
C LEU A 120 -20.13 -6.82 1.77
N ASP A 121 -19.65 -7.71 2.62
CA ASP A 121 -20.10 -7.86 4.00
C ASP A 121 -19.16 -7.13 4.96
N ARG A 122 -19.67 -6.11 5.65
CA ARG A 122 -18.90 -5.31 6.61
C ARG A 122 -18.44 -6.11 7.84
N SER A 123 -19.11 -7.20 8.18
CA SER A 123 -18.72 -8.05 9.32
C SER A 123 -17.41 -8.80 9.07
N LEU A 124 -16.99 -8.89 7.79
CA LEU A 124 -15.76 -9.56 7.37
C LEU A 124 -14.55 -8.62 7.29
N ILE A 125 -14.68 -7.37 7.76
CA ILE A 125 -13.55 -6.44 7.78
C ILE A 125 -12.48 -6.99 8.75
N PRO A 126 -11.23 -7.22 8.26
CA PRO A 126 -10.16 -7.69 9.13
C PRO A 126 -9.72 -6.59 10.11
N PRO A 127 -9.13 -6.97 11.24
CA PRO A 127 -8.58 -6.01 12.18
C PRO A 127 -7.45 -5.19 11.57
N VAL A 128 -7.33 -3.94 12.01
CA VAL A 128 -6.25 -3.04 11.56
C VAL A 128 -4.97 -3.37 12.33
N SER A 129 -3.84 -3.41 11.61
CA SER A 129 -2.51 -3.47 12.21
C SER A 129 -1.92 -2.07 12.36
N VAL A 130 -1.09 -1.87 13.39
CA VAL A 130 -0.25 -0.68 13.52
C VAL A 130 1.18 -0.98 13.11
N THR A 131 1.88 0.05 12.61
CA THR A 131 3.23 -0.13 12.09
C THR A 131 4.29 0.38 13.06
N ILE A 132 5.29 -0.46 13.32
CA ILE A 132 6.55 -0.09 13.97
C ILE A 132 7.59 0.10 12.87
N GLY A 133 8.15 1.30 12.78
CA GLY A 133 9.23 1.63 11.83
C GLY A 133 10.60 1.12 12.29
N LEU A 134 11.58 1.12 11.37
CA LEU A 134 12.99 0.84 11.71
C LEU A 134 13.51 1.85 12.72
N ASN A 135 14.10 1.36 13.81
CA ASN A 135 14.76 2.19 14.84
C ASN A 135 15.62 1.30 15.75
N SER A 136 16.31 1.92 16.74
CA SER A 136 16.96 1.12 17.78
C SER A 136 15.94 0.32 18.60
N PRO A 137 16.33 -0.81 19.20
CA PRO A 137 15.46 -1.63 20.05
C PRO A 137 14.69 -0.82 21.11
N GLU A 138 15.38 0.14 21.78
CA GLU A 138 14.80 0.98 22.85
C GLU A 138 13.70 1.90 22.27
N ASN A 139 13.94 2.51 21.10
CA ASN A 139 12.97 3.39 20.45
C ASN A 139 11.78 2.60 19.91
N VAL A 140 12.01 1.38 19.43
CA VAL A 140 10.95 0.45 19.01
C VAL A 140 10.05 0.08 20.19
N GLN A 141 10.64 -0.24 21.35
CA GLN A 141 9.88 -0.53 22.58
C GLN A 141 9.05 0.68 23.01
N LYS A 142 9.66 1.87 23.04
CA LYS A 142 8.93 3.11 23.35
C LYS A 142 7.76 3.33 22.40
N ARG A 143 7.99 3.17 21.08
CA ARG A 143 6.93 3.34 20.08
C ARG A 143 5.82 2.31 20.22
N LEU A 144 6.16 1.08 20.59
CA LEU A 144 5.18 0.04 20.86
C LEU A 144 4.30 0.41 22.06
N LEU A 145 4.89 0.89 23.14
CA LEU A 145 4.15 1.36 24.31
C LEU A 145 3.22 2.54 23.98
N ASP A 146 3.68 3.52 23.19
CA ASP A 146 2.83 4.62 22.70
C ASP A 146 1.61 4.11 21.93
N TRP A 147 1.73 3.02 21.15
CA TRP A 147 0.60 2.42 20.45
C TRP A 147 -0.37 1.71 21.41
N LEU A 148 0.16 0.97 22.39
CA LEU A 148 -0.65 0.25 23.37
C LEU A 148 -1.45 1.19 24.29
N GLU A 149 -0.97 2.42 24.50
CA GLU A 149 -1.75 3.48 25.19
C GLU A 149 -2.93 3.99 24.36
N ILE A 150 -2.85 3.92 23.01
CA ILE A 150 -3.92 4.39 22.12
C ILE A 150 -5.04 3.37 22.01
N GLY A 151 -4.74 2.08 22.09
CA GLY A 151 -5.74 1.01 22.01
C GLY A 151 -5.15 -0.38 21.89
N ASP A 152 -6.04 -1.37 21.95
CA ASP A 152 -5.71 -2.77 21.78
C ASP A 152 -5.60 -3.12 20.28
N PHE A 153 -4.47 -3.62 19.88
CA PHE A 153 -4.22 -4.07 18.51
C PHE A 153 -4.01 -5.59 18.51
N SER A 154 -4.66 -6.27 17.58
CA SER A 154 -4.55 -7.73 17.44
C SER A 154 -3.40 -8.16 16.53
N LEU A 155 -2.74 -7.20 15.87
CA LEU A 155 -1.66 -7.46 14.91
C LEU A 155 -0.72 -6.25 14.84
N LEU A 156 0.59 -6.51 14.82
CA LEU A 156 1.61 -5.50 14.53
C LEU A 156 2.27 -5.78 13.17
N LYS A 157 2.50 -4.72 12.39
CA LYS A 157 3.38 -4.73 11.22
C LYS A 157 4.73 -4.12 11.62
N VAL A 158 5.82 -4.86 11.45
CA VAL A 158 7.17 -4.43 11.83
C VAL A 158 8.00 -4.22 10.57
N LYS A 159 8.59 -3.03 10.44
CA LYS A 159 9.53 -2.74 9.35
C LYS A 159 10.91 -3.30 9.68
N LEU A 160 11.46 -4.06 8.74
CA LEU A 160 12.78 -4.67 8.76
C LEU A 160 13.55 -4.28 7.49
N GLY A 161 14.66 -4.96 7.20
CA GLY A 161 15.55 -4.63 6.09
C GLY A 161 16.52 -3.51 6.46
N SER A 162 17.02 -3.53 7.70
CA SER A 162 18.01 -2.58 8.18
C SER A 162 19.29 -2.61 7.34
N PRO A 163 19.86 -1.44 7.01
CA PRO A 163 21.18 -1.38 6.38
C PRO A 163 22.30 -1.94 7.26
N ASP A 164 22.06 -2.05 8.58
CA ASP A 164 23.00 -2.60 9.57
C ASP A 164 22.97 -4.15 9.62
N GLY A 165 22.18 -4.79 8.76
CA GLY A 165 22.13 -6.24 8.61
C GLY A 165 21.00 -6.91 9.38
N ILE A 166 20.93 -8.25 9.22
CA ILE A 166 19.85 -9.06 9.79
C ILE A 166 19.90 -9.15 11.32
N GLU A 167 21.04 -8.98 11.92
CA GLU A 167 21.22 -8.96 13.38
C GLU A 167 20.49 -7.75 13.99
N ALA A 168 20.52 -6.58 13.35
CA ALA A 168 19.75 -5.42 13.75
C ALA A 168 18.23 -5.67 13.63
N ASP A 169 17.79 -6.33 12.55
CA ASP A 169 16.41 -6.74 12.37
C ASP A 169 15.94 -7.72 13.45
N GLN A 170 16.80 -8.68 13.82
CA GLN A 170 16.53 -9.63 14.89
C GLN A 170 16.38 -8.93 16.26
N ALA A 171 17.25 -7.96 16.56
CA ALA A 171 17.18 -7.19 17.80
C ALA A 171 15.85 -6.44 17.93
N ILE A 172 15.32 -5.87 16.84
CA ILE A 172 14.01 -5.22 16.80
C ILE A 172 12.90 -6.22 17.18
N ILE A 173 12.87 -7.40 16.59
CA ILE A 173 11.85 -8.43 16.88
C ILE A 173 11.94 -8.91 18.32
N LEU A 174 13.14 -9.12 18.86
CA LEU A 174 13.33 -9.53 20.24
C LEU A 174 12.81 -8.47 21.20
N ALA A 175 13.14 -7.19 20.97
CA ALA A 175 12.67 -6.08 21.79
C ALA A 175 11.14 -5.96 21.80
N ILE A 176 10.46 -6.21 20.67
CA ILE A 176 8.99 -6.23 20.60
C ILE A 176 8.45 -7.42 21.41
N LYS A 177 9.05 -8.61 21.26
CA LYS A 177 8.59 -9.82 21.94
C LYS A 177 8.81 -9.81 23.47
N GLU A 178 9.71 -9.00 23.99
CA GLU A 178 9.83 -8.76 25.43
C GLU A 178 8.58 -8.09 26.03
N ILE A 179 7.95 -7.19 25.26
CA ILE A 179 6.75 -6.46 25.73
C ILE A 179 5.47 -7.23 25.39
N VAL A 180 5.36 -7.78 24.19
CA VAL A 180 4.16 -8.44 23.68
C VAL A 180 4.48 -9.85 23.15
N PRO A 181 4.83 -10.82 23.99
CA PRO A 181 5.35 -12.12 23.58
C PRO A 181 4.37 -12.93 22.70
N HIS A 182 3.08 -12.76 22.90
CA HIS A 182 2.05 -13.54 22.21
C HIS A 182 1.36 -12.79 21.06
N LEU A 183 1.61 -11.47 20.90
CA LEU A 183 0.97 -10.71 19.84
C LEU A 183 1.47 -11.14 18.47
N PRO A 184 0.58 -11.50 17.53
CA PRO A 184 0.97 -11.83 16.17
C PRO A 184 1.70 -10.68 15.48
N LEU A 185 2.72 -11.01 14.69
CA LEU A 185 3.52 -10.04 13.93
C LEU A 185 3.47 -10.37 12.44
N THR A 186 3.44 -9.34 11.61
CA THR A 186 3.86 -9.40 10.21
C THR A 186 5.10 -8.55 10.03
N VAL A 187 5.95 -8.91 9.11
CA VAL A 187 7.17 -8.14 8.83
C VAL A 187 7.19 -7.66 7.39
N ASP A 188 7.77 -6.50 7.17
CA ASP A 188 7.94 -5.91 5.85
C ASP A 188 9.39 -5.41 5.73
N ALA A 189 10.17 -6.09 4.91
CA ALA A 189 11.58 -5.78 4.70
C ALA A 189 11.81 -4.68 3.64
N ASN A 190 10.76 -4.25 2.94
CA ASN A 190 10.81 -3.23 1.88
C ASN A 190 11.97 -3.43 0.88
N GLY A 191 12.27 -4.71 0.54
CA GLY A 191 13.32 -5.08 -0.38
C GLY A 191 14.74 -5.00 0.19
N GLY A 192 14.89 -4.91 1.51
CA GLY A 192 16.18 -4.69 2.17
C GLY A 192 17.07 -5.93 2.30
N TRP A 193 16.57 -7.14 2.01
CA TRP A 193 17.36 -8.36 2.16
C TRP A 193 17.90 -8.90 0.83
N LYS A 194 19.04 -9.60 0.91
CA LYS A 194 19.51 -10.49 -0.13
C LYS A 194 18.84 -11.87 0.05
N LEU A 195 18.81 -12.68 -0.99
CA LEU A 195 18.19 -14.02 -0.94
C LEU A 195 18.70 -14.88 0.23
N SER A 196 20.02 -14.91 0.46
CA SER A 196 20.62 -15.68 1.57
C SER A 196 20.13 -15.27 2.94
N ASP A 197 19.96 -13.97 3.14
CA ASP A 197 19.51 -13.39 4.40
C ASP A 197 17.99 -13.55 4.56
N ALA A 198 17.24 -13.37 3.48
CA ALA A 198 15.80 -13.62 3.46
C ALA A 198 15.47 -15.07 3.87
N VAL A 199 16.19 -16.07 3.35
CA VAL A 199 16.00 -17.48 3.73
C VAL A 199 16.27 -17.69 5.22
N LYS A 200 17.39 -17.17 5.75
CA LYS A 200 17.72 -17.27 7.19
C LYS A 200 16.67 -16.58 8.06
N MET A 201 16.29 -15.35 7.66
CA MET A 201 15.31 -14.56 8.40
C MET A 201 13.93 -15.23 8.40
N CYS A 202 13.46 -15.78 7.29
CA CYS A 202 12.17 -16.49 7.25
C CYS A 202 12.14 -17.68 8.20
N GLN A 203 13.23 -18.45 8.31
CA GLN A 203 13.35 -19.57 9.25
C GLN A 203 13.30 -19.07 10.70
N TRP A 204 14.12 -18.08 11.03
CA TRP A 204 14.19 -17.53 12.38
C TRP A 204 12.89 -16.83 12.80
N LEU A 205 12.26 -16.05 11.91
CA LEU A 205 10.99 -15.33 12.15
C LEU A 205 9.83 -16.30 12.39
N LYS A 206 9.83 -17.46 11.76
CA LYS A 206 8.84 -18.52 12.01
C LYS A 206 8.84 -18.94 13.48
N GLU A 207 10.02 -19.11 14.08
CA GLU A 207 10.17 -19.46 15.50
C GLU A 207 9.71 -18.33 16.44
N LYS A 208 9.69 -17.08 15.94
CA LYS A 208 9.22 -15.91 16.69
C LYS A 208 7.72 -15.63 16.52
N GLY A 209 6.97 -16.49 15.83
CA GLY A 209 5.53 -16.37 15.65
C GLY A 209 5.13 -15.28 14.66
N VAL A 210 5.99 -14.97 13.68
CA VAL A 210 5.63 -14.10 12.55
C VAL A 210 4.69 -14.86 11.61
N ILE A 211 3.69 -14.19 11.06
CA ILE A 211 2.65 -14.79 10.22
C ILE A 211 3.08 -14.86 8.76
N TYR A 212 3.64 -13.78 8.22
CA TYR A 212 4.17 -13.70 6.85
C TYR A 212 5.26 -12.62 6.74
N VAL A 213 5.99 -12.70 5.64
CA VAL A 213 7.02 -11.70 5.26
C VAL A 213 6.58 -10.97 3.99
N GLU A 214 6.58 -9.64 4.04
CA GLU A 214 6.27 -8.75 2.92
C GLU A 214 7.57 -8.21 2.30
N GLN A 215 7.63 -8.20 0.97
CA GLN A 215 8.70 -7.66 0.12
C GLN A 215 10.10 -7.92 0.67
N PRO A 216 10.51 -9.20 0.76
CA PRO A 216 11.85 -9.54 1.28
C PRO A 216 12.98 -9.06 0.37
N LEU A 217 12.83 -9.17 -0.95
CA LEU A 217 13.84 -8.87 -1.95
C LEU A 217 13.51 -7.58 -2.71
N SER A 218 14.54 -6.91 -3.21
CA SER A 218 14.40 -5.70 -4.01
C SER A 218 13.63 -5.95 -5.31
N VAL A 219 12.92 -4.93 -5.81
CA VAL A 219 12.34 -4.94 -7.16
C VAL A 219 13.44 -5.21 -8.19
N GLY A 220 13.13 -6.05 -9.17
CA GLY A 220 14.08 -6.56 -10.17
C GLY A 220 14.71 -7.92 -9.80
N GLN A 221 14.52 -8.40 -8.57
CA GLN A 221 14.98 -9.71 -8.09
C GLN A 221 13.85 -10.74 -8.01
N GLU A 222 12.76 -10.56 -8.76
CA GLU A 222 11.59 -11.44 -8.72
C GLU A 222 11.91 -12.91 -9.15
N ARG A 223 13.02 -13.13 -9.86
CA ARG A 223 13.49 -14.49 -10.19
C ARG A 223 13.93 -15.25 -8.95
N ASP A 224 14.56 -14.57 -8.00
CA ASP A 224 15.07 -15.17 -6.76
C ASP A 224 13.92 -15.51 -5.78
N LEU A 225 12.73 -14.93 -5.98
CA LEU A 225 11.55 -15.26 -5.20
C LEU A 225 11.14 -16.74 -5.36
N ILE A 226 11.43 -17.39 -6.49
CA ILE A 226 11.17 -18.82 -6.69
C ILE A 226 11.92 -19.66 -5.65
N ASP A 227 13.21 -19.38 -5.49
CA ASP A 227 14.06 -20.06 -4.53
C ASP A 227 13.63 -19.76 -3.09
N LEU A 228 13.27 -18.52 -2.80
CA LEU A 228 12.78 -18.11 -1.49
C LEU A 228 11.43 -18.77 -1.18
N TYR A 229 10.50 -18.82 -2.12
CA TYR A 229 9.20 -19.49 -2.01
C TYR A 229 9.34 -20.96 -1.60
N GLN A 230 10.30 -21.68 -2.20
CA GLN A 230 10.55 -23.09 -1.91
C GLN A 230 11.21 -23.32 -0.55
N LYS A 231 12.02 -22.37 -0.07
CA LYS A 231 12.83 -22.51 1.15
C LYS A 231 12.20 -21.87 2.39
N SER A 232 11.24 -20.96 2.21
CA SER A 232 10.63 -20.24 3.30
C SER A 232 9.55 -21.05 4.01
N PRO A 233 9.60 -21.19 5.35
CA PRO A 233 8.52 -21.77 6.13
C PRO A 233 7.38 -20.77 6.38
N LEU A 234 7.54 -19.51 5.96
CA LEU A 234 6.55 -18.43 6.08
C LEU A 234 5.99 -18.04 4.72
N PRO A 235 4.71 -17.68 4.64
CA PRO A 235 4.17 -17.07 3.43
C PRO A 235 4.94 -15.81 3.03
N ILE A 236 5.22 -15.68 1.74
CA ILE A 236 5.86 -14.50 1.13
C ILE A 236 4.82 -13.67 0.42
N PHE A 237 4.76 -12.40 0.76
CA PHE A 237 3.93 -11.39 0.11
C PHE A 237 4.81 -10.36 -0.60
N VAL A 238 4.30 -9.75 -1.66
CA VAL A 238 5.00 -8.66 -2.34
C VAL A 238 4.15 -7.39 -2.35
N ASP A 239 4.82 -6.25 -2.26
CA ASP A 239 4.26 -4.91 -2.35
C ASP A 239 4.78 -4.21 -3.59
N GLU A 240 6.05 -3.82 -3.57
CA GLU A 240 6.67 -3.02 -4.61
C GLU A 240 6.90 -3.80 -5.91
N SER A 241 6.84 -5.11 -5.88
CA SER A 241 6.92 -5.97 -7.09
C SER A 241 5.58 -6.19 -7.79
N CYS A 242 4.45 -5.69 -7.25
CA CYS A 242 3.11 -5.88 -7.81
C CYS A 242 2.32 -4.56 -7.82
N PHE A 243 2.16 -3.94 -8.97
CA PHE A 243 1.48 -2.66 -9.16
C PHE A 243 0.06 -2.80 -9.66
N SER A 244 -0.19 -3.80 -10.50
CA SER A 244 -1.44 -3.95 -11.23
C SER A 244 -1.86 -5.41 -11.34
N SER A 245 -3.07 -5.63 -11.81
CA SER A 245 -3.59 -6.96 -12.13
C SER A 245 -2.73 -7.72 -13.16
N GLN A 246 -1.99 -7.00 -14.02
CA GLN A 246 -1.12 -7.61 -15.05
C GLN A 246 0.17 -8.22 -14.47
N ASP A 247 0.57 -7.84 -13.27
CA ASP A 247 1.76 -8.35 -12.60
C ASP A 247 1.49 -9.67 -11.89
N ILE A 248 0.25 -9.89 -11.43
CA ILE A 248 -0.14 -11.01 -10.59
C ILE A 248 0.16 -12.37 -11.25
N PRO A 249 -0.19 -12.62 -12.53
CA PRO A 249 0.10 -13.90 -13.17
C PRO A 249 1.61 -14.23 -13.25
N LYS A 250 2.46 -13.18 -13.31
CA LYS A 250 3.92 -13.35 -13.37
C LYS A 250 4.52 -13.72 -12.01
N LEU A 251 3.76 -13.51 -10.92
CA LEU A 251 4.19 -13.70 -9.53
C LEU A 251 3.52 -14.92 -8.88
N ALA A 252 2.52 -15.51 -9.52
CA ALA A 252 1.67 -16.53 -8.94
C ALA A 252 2.40 -17.83 -8.52
N ASP A 253 3.54 -18.15 -9.17
CA ASP A 253 4.35 -19.33 -8.88
C ASP A 253 5.48 -19.09 -7.86
N ARG A 254 5.58 -17.87 -7.31
CA ARG A 254 6.72 -17.47 -6.48
C ARG A 254 6.37 -16.61 -5.26
N VAL A 255 5.08 -16.31 -5.04
CA VAL A 255 4.59 -15.61 -3.85
C VAL A 255 3.28 -16.23 -3.37
N HIS A 256 2.94 -16.03 -2.09
CA HIS A 256 1.71 -16.50 -1.49
C HIS A 256 0.62 -15.42 -1.47
N GLY A 257 1.00 -14.16 -1.69
CA GLY A 257 0.07 -13.06 -1.69
C GLY A 257 0.68 -11.74 -2.14
N ILE A 258 -0.17 -10.74 -2.24
CA ILE A 258 0.18 -9.38 -2.67
C ILE A 258 -0.35 -8.35 -1.67
N ASN A 259 0.37 -7.23 -1.51
CA ASN A 259 -0.12 -6.06 -0.80
C ASN A 259 -0.66 -5.05 -1.82
N ILE A 260 -1.94 -4.72 -1.71
CA ILE A 260 -2.61 -3.78 -2.61
C ILE A 260 -2.68 -2.41 -1.95
N LYS A 261 -2.28 -1.37 -2.68
CA LYS A 261 -2.41 0.04 -2.27
C LYS A 261 -3.13 0.82 -3.36
N LEU A 262 -4.13 1.62 -2.99
CA LEU A 262 -4.92 2.43 -3.95
C LEU A 262 -4.03 3.31 -4.83
N MET A 263 -3.07 4.00 -4.22
CA MET A 263 -2.15 4.90 -4.94
C MET A 263 -1.24 4.17 -5.91
N LYS A 264 -0.86 2.94 -5.59
CA LYS A 264 -0.03 2.08 -6.43
C LYS A 264 -0.85 1.50 -7.59
N ALA A 265 -2.03 0.96 -7.29
CA ALA A 265 -2.91 0.35 -8.28
C ALA A 265 -3.53 1.37 -9.25
N GLY A 266 -3.84 2.57 -8.77
CA GLY A 266 -4.50 3.59 -9.58
C GLY A 266 -6.01 3.66 -9.38
N GLY A 267 -6.52 3.17 -8.23
CA GLY A 267 -7.91 3.33 -7.81
C GLY A 267 -8.65 2.01 -7.54
N LEU A 268 -9.92 2.13 -7.18
CA LEU A 268 -10.79 1.03 -6.76
C LEU A 268 -11.09 0.04 -7.90
N ALA A 269 -11.24 0.54 -9.14
CA ALA A 269 -11.50 -0.32 -10.29
C ALA A 269 -10.35 -1.30 -10.53
N GLU A 270 -9.10 -0.85 -10.47
CA GLU A 270 -7.94 -1.72 -10.61
C GLU A 270 -7.75 -2.64 -9.39
N VAL A 271 -8.00 -2.15 -8.19
CA VAL A 271 -7.98 -2.98 -6.97
C VAL A 271 -8.93 -4.17 -7.08
N GLN A 272 -10.15 -3.95 -7.56
CA GLN A 272 -11.10 -5.05 -7.79
C GLN A 272 -10.58 -6.06 -8.82
N ARG A 273 -9.99 -5.60 -9.94
CA ARG A 273 -9.33 -6.48 -10.92
C ARG A 273 -8.20 -7.29 -10.27
N MET A 274 -7.35 -6.62 -9.48
CA MET A 274 -6.25 -7.28 -8.76
C MET A 274 -6.75 -8.39 -7.83
N ILE A 275 -7.81 -8.13 -7.06
CA ILE A 275 -8.41 -9.13 -6.16
C ILE A 275 -8.91 -10.34 -6.95
N HIS A 276 -9.67 -10.13 -8.03
CA HIS A 276 -10.22 -11.23 -8.82
C HIS A 276 -9.12 -12.05 -9.52
N VAL A 277 -8.11 -11.38 -10.08
CA VAL A 277 -6.97 -12.08 -10.72
C VAL A 277 -6.17 -12.85 -9.68
N ALA A 278 -5.89 -12.27 -8.50
CA ALA A 278 -5.19 -12.96 -7.43
C ALA A 278 -5.95 -14.21 -6.95
N GLN A 279 -7.28 -14.12 -6.83
CA GLN A 279 -8.12 -15.27 -6.48
C GLN A 279 -8.09 -16.37 -7.55
N ALA A 280 -8.04 -16.00 -8.82
CA ALA A 280 -7.98 -16.96 -9.94
C ALA A 280 -6.60 -17.62 -10.10
N CYS A 281 -5.53 -16.99 -9.58
CA CYS A 281 -4.16 -17.50 -9.64
C CYS A 281 -3.75 -18.36 -8.41
N ARG A 282 -4.69 -18.66 -7.52
CA ARG A 282 -4.45 -19.49 -6.32
C ARG A 282 -4.43 -20.98 -6.66
#